data_10ad1302f39848e2359e19b64cedf4ee
#
_entry.id   10ad1302f39848e2359e19b64cedf4ee
#
_cell.length_a   1.000
_cell.length_b   1.000
_cell.length_c   1.000
_cell.angle_alpha   90.00
_cell.angle_beta   90.00
_cell.angle_gamma   90.00
#
_symmetry.space_group_name_H-M   'P 1'
#
loop_
_entity.id
_entity.type
_entity.pdbx_description
1 polymer ?
#
loop_
_entity_poly.entity_id
_entity_poly.type
_entity_poly.pdbx_seq_one_letter_code
_entity_poly.pdbx_strand_id
1 'polypeptide(L)'
;MNESTYAVRRAARRPLAVGVGMAGLAALLSLGACSSSDPTLSDLPADVASARPTISAEEASFVLAAEKLGASITGNTVDDDIQTGTTTCWALKNGGVDLAQIAVDDSGKPLPDTGDALRTKQLMAAGVQTFCPDYDNQVSQLGLH
;
A
#
# COMPACT_ATOMS: atom_id res chain seq x y z
N MET A 1 -22.50 1.76 42.12
CA MET A 1 -23.36 0.59 42.03
C MET A 1 -24.39 0.85 40.96
N ASN A 2 -24.19 0.39 39.77
CA ASN A 2 -25.24 0.30 38.71
C ASN A 2 -24.81 -0.80 37.74
N GLU A 3 -25.35 -2.00 38.00
CA GLU A 3 -25.28 -3.14 37.12
C GLU A 3 -26.30 -2.96 35.99
N SER A 4 -25.85 -2.84 34.77
CA SER A 4 -26.70 -2.92 33.58
C SER A 4 -26.52 -4.27 32.91
N THR A 5 -27.47 -5.11 33.20
CA THR A 5 -27.70 -6.46 32.67
C THR A 5 -28.04 -6.39 31.17
N TYR A 6 -27.17 -6.87 30.30
CA TYR A 6 -27.50 -7.08 28.88
C TYR A 6 -28.08 -8.47 28.66
N ALA A 7 -29.36 -8.47 28.38
CA ALA A 7 -30.11 -9.67 28.02
C ALA A 7 -29.73 -10.23 26.63
N VAL A 8 -29.24 -11.44 26.63
CA VAL A 8 -29.00 -12.25 25.44
C VAL A 8 -30.33 -12.72 24.88
N ARG A 9 -30.76 -12.24 23.74
CA ARG A 9 -31.87 -12.80 22.96
C ARG A 9 -31.35 -13.87 22.01
N ARG A 10 -31.61 -15.13 22.39
CA ARG A 10 -31.54 -16.27 21.48
C ARG A 10 -32.78 -16.23 20.57
N ALA A 11 -32.57 -16.14 19.26
CA ALA A 11 -33.61 -16.32 18.27
C ALA A 11 -33.36 -17.63 17.48
N ALA A 12 -34.41 -18.41 17.46
CA ALA A 12 -34.66 -19.75 17.07
C ALA A 12 -34.22 -20.17 15.66
N ARG A 13 -33.75 -21.41 15.59
CA ARG A 13 -33.59 -22.24 14.40
C ARG A 13 -34.95 -22.58 13.78
N ARG A 14 -35.06 -22.51 12.46
CA ARG A 14 -36.03 -23.23 11.66
C ARG A 14 -35.33 -24.00 10.55
N PRO A 15 -35.55 -25.30 10.43
CA PRO A 15 -35.13 -26.09 9.28
C PRO A 15 -36.29 -26.30 8.28
N LEU A 16 -35.99 -26.90 7.14
CA LEU A 16 -36.81 -27.40 6.03
C LEU A 16 -36.81 -26.47 4.80
N ALA A 17 -36.48 -26.90 3.60
CA ALA A 17 -36.87 -28.11 2.92
C ALA A 17 -35.94 -28.46 1.75
N VAL A 18 -35.89 -29.74 1.47
CA VAL A 18 -35.28 -30.44 0.35
C VAL A 18 -35.94 -30.00 -0.98
N GLY A 19 -35.12 -29.70 -1.98
CA GLY A 19 -35.52 -29.53 -3.36
C GLY A 19 -34.46 -30.10 -4.28
N VAL A 20 -34.68 -31.30 -4.78
CA VAL A 20 -33.90 -31.98 -5.83
C VAL A 20 -34.31 -31.36 -7.18
N GLY A 21 -33.37 -30.85 -7.94
CA GLY A 21 -33.56 -30.37 -9.31
C GLY A 21 -32.29 -30.54 -10.11
N MET A 22 -32.29 -31.55 -10.98
CA MET A 22 -31.24 -31.86 -11.96
C MET A 22 -31.15 -30.82 -13.08
N ALA A 23 -29.98 -30.79 -13.63
CA ALA A 23 -29.58 -30.55 -15.03
C ALA A 23 -28.82 -29.27 -15.32
N GLY A 24 -27.52 -29.42 -15.49
CA GLY A 24 -26.82 -29.07 -16.74
C GLY A 24 -26.61 -27.58 -17.03
N LEU A 25 -25.43 -27.10 -16.79
CA LEU A 25 -24.54 -26.44 -17.79
C LEU A 25 -23.27 -26.07 -17.04
N ALA A 26 -22.19 -26.79 -17.33
CA ALA A 26 -20.85 -26.41 -16.94
C ALA A 26 -20.44 -25.17 -17.73
N ALA A 27 -20.78 -24.01 -17.24
CA ALA A 27 -20.11 -22.77 -17.62
C ALA A 27 -18.78 -22.73 -16.87
N LEU A 28 -17.71 -23.08 -17.54
CA LEU A 28 -16.35 -22.82 -17.11
C LEU A 28 -16.16 -21.30 -17.09
N LEU A 29 -16.57 -20.68 -15.99
CA LEU A 29 -16.07 -19.38 -15.62
C LEU A 29 -14.59 -19.59 -15.28
N SER A 30 -13.73 -19.43 -16.28
CA SER A 30 -12.32 -19.13 -16.07
C SER A 30 -12.27 -17.80 -15.32
N LEU A 31 -12.35 -17.89 -13.99
CA LEU A 31 -11.85 -16.85 -13.11
C LEU A 31 -10.38 -16.72 -13.47
N GLY A 32 -10.07 -15.76 -14.34
CA GLY A 32 -8.72 -15.26 -14.53
C GLY A 32 -8.28 -14.78 -13.16
N ALA A 33 -7.64 -15.65 -12.39
CA ALA A 33 -6.83 -15.27 -11.28
C ALA A 33 -5.77 -14.34 -11.90
N CYS A 34 -5.93 -13.02 -11.75
CA CYS A 34 -4.80 -12.11 -11.76
C CYS A 34 -3.92 -12.55 -10.59
N SER A 35 -3.06 -13.53 -10.80
CA SER A 35 -1.91 -13.77 -9.96
C SER A 35 -1.02 -12.53 -10.14
N SER A 36 -1.22 -11.50 -9.37
CA SER A 36 -0.16 -10.56 -9.08
C SER A 36 0.87 -11.37 -8.30
N SER A 37 1.83 -11.94 -9.02
CA SER A 37 2.98 -12.58 -8.39
C SER A 37 3.69 -11.50 -7.59
N ASP A 38 3.98 -11.78 -6.31
CA ASP A 38 4.80 -10.88 -5.51
C ASP A 38 6.12 -10.60 -6.24
N PRO A 39 6.60 -9.37 -6.26
CA PRO A 39 7.85 -9.03 -6.91
C PRO A 39 9.02 -9.78 -6.26
N THR A 40 9.96 -10.19 -7.10
CA THR A 40 11.14 -10.94 -6.72
C THR A 40 12.40 -10.11 -6.93
N LEU A 41 13.54 -10.57 -6.41
CA LEU A 41 14.84 -9.92 -6.65
C LEU A 41 15.17 -9.73 -8.13
N SER A 42 14.67 -10.60 -9.01
CA SER A 42 14.92 -10.52 -10.46
C SER A 42 14.14 -9.38 -11.14
N ASP A 43 13.14 -8.83 -10.48
CA ASP A 43 12.34 -7.72 -11.00
C ASP A 43 12.95 -6.35 -10.66
N LEU A 44 13.95 -6.35 -9.77
CA LEU A 44 14.59 -5.13 -9.27
C LEU A 44 15.83 -4.76 -10.12
N PRO A 45 16.25 -3.47 -10.09
CA PRO A 45 17.55 -3.07 -10.60
C PRO A 45 18.66 -3.92 -9.99
N ALA A 46 19.64 -4.32 -10.80
CA ALA A 46 20.67 -5.27 -10.40
C ALA A 46 21.53 -4.79 -9.22
N ASP A 47 21.76 -3.49 -9.12
CA ASP A 47 22.50 -2.85 -8.03
C ASP A 47 21.67 -2.84 -6.72
N VAL A 48 20.36 -2.63 -6.81
CA VAL A 48 19.43 -2.75 -5.67
C VAL A 48 19.37 -4.18 -5.18
N ALA A 49 19.18 -5.15 -6.08
CA ALA A 49 19.16 -6.57 -5.74
C ALA A 49 20.48 -7.03 -5.09
N SER A 50 21.61 -6.48 -5.54
CA SER A 50 22.93 -6.76 -4.96
C SER A 50 23.11 -6.13 -3.58
N ALA A 51 22.61 -4.91 -3.37
CA ALA A 51 22.70 -4.20 -2.08
C ALA A 51 21.76 -4.80 -1.02
N ARG A 52 20.60 -5.31 -1.46
CA ARG A 52 19.54 -5.85 -0.58
C ARG A 52 19.13 -7.27 -1.00
N PRO A 53 20.00 -8.28 -0.83
CA PRO A 53 19.71 -9.66 -1.26
C PRO A 53 18.57 -10.32 -0.47
N THR A 54 18.18 -9.74 0.68
CA THR A 54 17.09 -10.21 1.54
C THR A 54 15.92 -9.22 1.61
N ILE A 55 15.75 -8.38 0.57
CA ILE A 55 14.64 -7.44 0.49
C ILE A 55 13.29 -8.19 0.56
N SER A 56 12.33 -7.68 1.33
CA SER A 56 11.00 -8.27 1.39
C SER A 56 10.20 -7.99 0.11
N ALA A 57 9.15 -8.78 -0.15
CA ALA A 57 8.26 -8.55 -1.30
C ALA A 57 7.58 -7.17 -1.24
N GLU A 58 7.24 -6.70 -0.05
CA GLU A 58 6.66 -5.38 0.16
C GLU A 58 7.66 -4.26 -0.16
N GLU A 59 8.90 -4.35 0.31
CA GLU A 59 9.96 -3.40 -0.02
C GLU A 59 10.32 -3.44 -1.51
N ALA A 60 10.33 -4.62 -2.13
CA ALA A 60 10.50 -4.77 -3.58
C ALA A 60 9.38 -4.08 -4.36
N SER A 61 8.13 -4.22 -3.90
CA SER A 61 6.98 -3.50 -4.45
C SER A 61 7.15 -1.99 -4.36
N PHE A 62 7.69 -1.49 -3.24
CA PHE A 62 8.00 -0.07 -3.06
C PHE A 62 9.02 0.44 -4.08
N VAL A 63 10.12 -0.30 -4.28
CA VAL A 63 11.15 0.07 -5.27
C VAL A 63 10.53 0.21 -6.66
N LEU A 64 9.74 -0.79 -7.09
CA LEU A 64 9.09 -0.77 -8.41
C LEU A 64 8.04 0.36 -8.52
N ALA A 65 7.30 0.64 -7.45
CA ALA A 65 6.33 1.74 -7.42
C ALA A 65 7.03 3.10 -7.53
N ALA A 66 8.13 3.30 -6.80
CA ALA A 66 8.92 4.52 -6.84
C ALA A 66 9.52 4.78 -8.23
N GLU A 67 10.09 3.76 -8.87
CA GLU A 67 10.60 3.85 -10.24
C GLU A 67 9.49 4.20 -11.25
N LYS A 68 8.33 3.58 -11.11
CA LYS A 68 7.15 3.89 -11.94
C LYS A 68 6.70 5.34 -11.81
N LEU A 69 6.86 5.94 -10.63
CA LEU A 69 6.58 7.34 -10.36
C LEU A 69 7.72 8.28 -10.79
N GLY A 70 8.85 7.74 -11.23
CA GLY A 70 10.01 8.50 -11.72
C GLY A 70 11.10 8.74 -10.67
N ALA A 71 10.99 8.18 -9.46
CA ALA A 71 12.05 8.19 -8.47
C ALA A 71 13.03 7.04 -8.75
N SER A 72 14.22 7.35 -9.24
CA SER A 72 15.27 6.33 -9.40
C SER A 72 15.80 5.90 -8.03
N ILE A 73 15.76 4.59 -7.77
CA ILE A 73 16.33 3.95 -6.58
C ILE A 73 17.58 3.18 -7.00
N THR A 74 18.64 3.32 -6.23
CA THR A 74 19.92 2.67 -6.47
C THR A 74 20.36 1.85 -5.27
N GLY A 75 21.34 0.96 -5.44
CA GLY A 75 21.88 0.19 -4.33
C GLY A 75 22.45 1.04 -3.19
N ASN A 76 22.86 2.30 -3.48
CA ASN A 76 23.36 3.21 -2.46
C ASN A 76 22.26 3.99 -1.71
N THR A 77 21.06 4.09 -2.29
CA THR A 77 19.96 4.91 -1.72
C THR A 77 18.80 4.06 -1.22
N VAL A 78 18.75 2.78 -1.56
CA VAL A 78 17.58 1.92 -1.31
C VAL A 78 17.15 1.88 0.16
N ASP A 79 18.08 1.88 1.10
CA ASP A 79 17.75 1.86 2.54
C ASP A 79 17.09 3.16 2.99
N ASP A 80 17.65 4.30 2.61
CA ASP A 80 17.12 5.63 2.94
C ASP A 80 15.77 5.87 2.24
N ASP A 81 15.62 5.37 1.02
CA ASP A 81 14.41 5.50 0.22
C ASP A 81 13.26 4.68 0.84
N ILE A 82 13.52 3.42 1.23
CA ILE A 82 12.55 2.58 1.95
C ILE A 82 12.19 3.23 3.29
N GLN A 83 13.17 3.78 4.00
CA GLN A 83 12.93 4.50 5.26
C GLN A 83 12.00 5.70 5.02
N THR A 84 12.19 6.45 3.95
CA THR A 84 11.31 7.57 3.59
C THR A 84 9.87 7.11 3.39
N GLY A 85 9.66 6.04 2.62
CA GLY A 85 8.32 5.47 2.40
C GLY A 85 7.66 4.97 3.68
N THR A 86 8.39 4.21 4.49
CA THR A 86 7.88 3.65 5.75
C THR A 86 7.59 4.72 6.79
N THR A 87 8.45 5.75 6.91
CA THR A 87 8.26 6.88 7.82
C THR A 87 7.04 7.71 7.42
N THR A 88 6.84 7.95 6.12
CA THR A 88 5.64 8.61 5.59
C THR A 88 4.38 7.89 6.06
N CYS A 89 4.34 6.58 5.86
CA CYS A 89 3.22 5.75 6.26
C CYS A 89 3.01 5.73 7.78
N TRP A 90 4.10 5.68 8.55
CA TRP A 90 4.03 5.77 10.01
C TRP A 90 3.41 7.11 10.47
N ALA A 91 3.81 8.23 9.86
CA ALA A 91 3.28 9.56 10.17
C ALA A 91 1.78 9.66 9.90
N LEU A 92 1.31 9.12 8.76
CA LEU A 92 -0.12 9.08 8.42
C LEU A 92 -0.93 8.25 9.43
N LYS A 93 -0.41 7.07 9.80
CA LYS A 93 -1.11 6.15 10.72
C LYS A 93 -1.14 6.65 12.17
N ASN A 94 -0.10 7.34 12.63
CA ASN A 94 0.11 7.65 14.04
C ASN A 94 0.17 9.15 14.34
N GLY A 95 0.47 9.98 13.34
CA GLY A 95 0.68 11.42 13.52
C GLY A 95 -0.60 12.26 13.49
N GLY A 96 -1.73 11.69 13.04
CA GLY A 96 -2.97 12.46 12.85
C GLY A 96 -2.82 13.60 11.83
N VAL A 97 -1.94 13.43 10.85
CA VAL A 97 -1.59 14.42 9.81
C VAL A 97 -1.94 13.88 8.44
N ASP A 98 -2.18 14.79 7.50
CA ASP A 98 -2.39 14.48 6.10
C ASP A 98 -1.06 14.47 5.32
N LEU A 99 -1.05 13.80 4.17
CA LEU A 99 0.14 13.71 3.32
C LEU A 99 0.66 15.09 2.87
N ALA A 100 -0.24 16.04 2.59
CA ALA A 100 0.13 17.41 2.26
C ALA A 100 0.81 18.15 3.42
N GLN A 101 0.49 17.80 4.67
CA GLN A 101 1.09 18.43 5.85
C GLN A 101 2.51 17.94 6.13
N ILE A 102 2.86 16.74 5.66
CA ILE A 102 4.23 16.18 5.81
C ILE A 102 5.09 16.40 4.55
N ALA A 103 4.48 16.70 3.40
CA ALA A 103 5.17 17.02 2.16
C ALA A 103 5.56 18.51 2.09
N VAL A 104 6.25 19.00 3.13
CA VAL A 104 6.66 20.40 3.27
C VAL A 104 8.17 20.52 3.51
N ASP A 105 8.73 21.67 3.20
CA ASP A 105 10.12 22.02 3.52
C ASP A 105 10.25 22.48 5.00
N ASP A 106 11.48 22.77 5.42
CA ASP A 106 11.80 23.25 6.77
C ASP A 106 11.07 24.55 7.18
N SER A 107 10.56 25.30 6.20
CA SER A 107 9.75 26.51 6.42
C SER A 107 8.25 26.24 6.47
N GLY A 108 7.84 24.98 6.31
CA GLY A 108 6.43 24.57 6.28
C GLY A 108 5.73 24.85 4.94
N LYS A 109 6.46 25.14 3.88
CA LYS A 109 5.90 25.31 2.54
C LYS A 109 5.87 23.98 1.80
N PRO A 110 4.86 23.76 0.93
CA PRO A 110 4.81 22.57 0.10
C PRO A 110 6.10 22.34 -0.68
N LEU A 111 6.56 21.10 -0.73
CA LEU A 111 7.72 20.71 -1.52
C LEU A 111 7.50 21.05 -3.00
N PRO A 112 8.47 21.67 -3.69
CA PRO A 112 8.37 21.98 -5.11
C PRO A 112 8.36 20.71 -5.97
N ASP A 113 7.88 20.86 -7.22
CA ASP A 113 7.77 19.77 -8.21
C ASP A 113 9.05 19.63 -9.06
N THR A 114 10.21 19.84 -8.45
CA THR A 114 11.51 19.79 -9.13
C THR A 114 12.60 19.19 -8.24
N GLY A 115 13.61 18.59 -8.86
CA GLY A 115 14.81 18.10 -8.19
C GLY A 115 14.52 17.09 -7.08
N ASP A 116 15.28 17.20 -5.99
CA ASP A 116 15.19 16.27 -4.86
C ASP A 116 13.83 16.33 -4.15
N ALA A 117 13.18 17.48 -4.15
CA ALA A 117 11.87 17.65 -3.54
C ALA A 117 10.79 16.87 -4.31
N LEU A 118 10.83 16.89 -5.66
CA LEU A 118 9.97 16.05 -6.48
C LEU A 118 10.24 14.56 -6.21
N ARG A 119 11.51 14.17 -6.16
CA ARG A 119 11.90 12.80 -5.84
C ARG A 119 11.36 12.38 -4.47
N THR A 120 11.47 13.23 -3.45
CA THR A 120 10.91 12.96 -2.12
C THR A 120 9.39 12.72 -2.19
N LYS A 121 8.65 13.56 -2.92
CA LYS A 121 7.20 13.38 -3.12
C LYS A 121 6.87 12.06 -3.81
N GLN A 122 7.67 11.66 -4.81
CA GLN A 122 7.50 10.37 -5.49
C GLN A 122 7.75 9.18 -4.55
N LEU A 123 8.77 9.25 -3.69
CA LEU A 123 9.04 8.24 -2.66
C LEU A 123 7.90 8.18 -1.62
N MET A 124 7.40 9.34 -1.18
CA MET A 124 6.24 9.39 -0.27
C MET A 124 5.01 8.74 -0.90
N ALA A 125 4.71 9.04 -2.17
CA ALA A 125 3.60 8.43 -2.90
C ALA A 125 3.76 6.91 -3.03
N ALA A 126 4.95 6.43 -3.42
CA ALA A 126 5.26 5.00 -3.49
C ALA A 126 5.10 4.33 -2.13
N GLY A 127 5.55 4.98 -1.05
CA GLY A 127 5.40 4.50 0.32
C GLY A 127 3.93 4.34 0.71
N VAL A 128 3.09 5.33 0.40
CA VAL A 128 1.65 5.25 0.66
C VAL A 128 1.01 4.10 -0.12
N GLN A 129 1.28 4.01 -1.43
CA GLN A 129 0.70 2.96 -2.28
C GLN A 129 1.09 1.55 -1.84
N THR A 130 2.27 1.39 -1.25
CA THR A 130 2.80 0.08 -0.88
C THR A 130 2.56 -0.27 0.59
N PHE A 131 2.97 0.61 1.52
CA PHE A 131 2.97 0.30 2.96
C PHE A 131 1.68 0.71 3.69
N CYS A 132 0.85 1.58 3.10
CA CYS A 132 -0.42 2.00 3.69
C CYS A 132 -1.48 2.41 2.66
N PRO A 133 -1.92 1.49 1.80
CA PRO A 133 -2.84 1.77 0.70
C PRO A 133 -4.18 2.38 1.14
N ASP A 134 -4.54 2.26 2.41
CA ASP A 134 -5.72 2.92 2.98
C ASP A 134 -5.67 4.46 2.86
N TYR A 135 -4.47 5.02 2.68
CA TYR A 135 -4.23 6.46 2.50
C TYR A 135 -3.96 6.87 1.04
N ASP A 136 -4.14 5.96 0.07
CA ASP A 136 -3.84 6.21 -1.35
C ASP A 136 -4.62 7.42 -1.94
N ASN A 137 -5.82 7.68 -1.41
CA ASN A 137 -6.62 8.85 -1.77
C ASN A 137 -5.91 10.19 -1.51
N GLN A 138 -4.91 10.22 -0.62
CA GLN A 138 -4.14 11.42 -0.31
C GLN A 138 -2.97 11.67 -1.29
N VAL A 139 -2.57 10.67 -2.08
CA VAL A 139 -1.45 10.80 -3.04
C VAL A 139 -1.70 11.92 -4.06
N SER A 140 -2.96 12.15 -4.44
CA SER A 140 -3.35 13.27 -5.32
C SER A 140 -2.98 14.65 -4.77
N GLN A 141 -2.85 14.78 -3.44
CA GLN A 141 -2.46 16.03 -2.77
C GLN A 141 -0.99 16.42 -3.04
N LEU A 142 -0.15 15.47 -3.47
CA LEU A 142 1.24 15.73 -3.80
C LEU A 142 1.42 16.46 -5.15
N GLY A 143 0.38 16.51 -6.01
CA GLY A 143 0.44 17.17 -7.31
C GLY A 143 1.40 16.50 -8.31
N LEU A 144 1.63 15.21 -8.19
CA LEU A 144 2.42 14.42 -9.15
C LEU A 144 1.63 14.26 -10.44
N HIS A 145 2.15 14.79 -11.56
CA HIS A 145 1.52 14.78 -12.89
C HIS A 145 2.36 14.00 -13.89
#